data_a34096b771fb8dc0365a7f2ba0ffc4ea
#
_entry.id   a34096b771fb8dc0365a7f2ba0ffc4ea
#
_cell.length_a   1.000
_cell.length_b   1.000
_cell.length_c   1.000
_cell.angle_alpha   90.00
_cell.angle_beta   90.00
_cell.angle_gamma   90.00
#
_symmetry.space_group_name_H-M   'P 1'
#
loop_
_entity.id
_entity.type
_entity.pdbx_description
1 polymer ?
#
loop_
_entity_poly.entity_id
_entity_poly.type
_entity_poly.pdbx_seq_one_letter_code
_entity_poly.pdbx_strand_id
1 'polypeptide(L)'
;MSIVKDMSLAPSGLQKIQWVRDFMPALSGIEERFRKEKPFAGLTIAVSVHLEAKTANLGLVLREGGADVHLTGCNPLSTQDDVAAAMAHLGVDTYGVHGVTPQEYEDLLVETLKCRPHLIVDDGGDLISLLGGRCADLGERLIGGCEETTTGIHRLIARE
;
A
#
# COMPACT_ATOMS: atom_id res chain seq x y z
N MET A 1 -1.67 -12.74 5.09
CA MET A 1 -0.33 -13.42 4.90
C MET A 1 0.38 -12.75 3.73
N SER A 2 1.58 -12.24 3.95
CA SER A 2 2.34 -11.49 2.93
C SER A 2 2.90 -12.39 1.82
N ILE A 3 3.06 -11.82 0.61
CA ILE A 3 3.74 -12.43 -0.55
C ILE A 3 4.92 -11.54 -0.90
N VAL A 4 6.11 -11.94 -0.48
CA VAL A 4 7.36 -11.22 -0.70
C VAL A 4 8.44 -12.21 -1.17
N LYS A 5 9.46 -11.71 -1.85
CA LYS A 5 10.48 -12.55 -2.49
C LYS A 5 11.32 -13.36 -1.52
N ASP A 6 11.83 -12.69 -0.48
CA ASP A 6 12.74 -13.27 0.51
C ASP A 6 12.73 -12.46 1.80
N MET A 7 12.27 -13.06 2.88
CA MET A 7 12.22 -12.44 4.21
C MET A 7 13.61 -12.11 4.78
N SER A 8 14.67 -12.78 4.32
CA SER A 8 16.04 -12.50 4.78
C SER A 8 16.54 -11.11 4.37
N LEU A 9 15.88 -10.45 3.41
CA LEU A 9 16.17 -9.09 2.96
C LEU A 9 15.65 -8.01 3.92
N ALA A 10 14.80 -8.35 4.88
CA ALA A 10 14.17 -7.39 5.78
C ALA A 10 15.15 -6.43 6.50
N PRO A 11 16.34 -6.84 6.98
CA PRO A 11 17.28 -5.92 7.63
C PRO A 11 17.71 -4.74 6.73
N SER A 12 17.93 -4.98 5.43
CA SER A 12 18.26 -3.91 4.47
C SER A 12 17.09 -2.93 4.31
N GLY A 13 15.88 -3.46 4.13
CA GLY A 13 14.68 -2.63 4.00
C GLY A 13 14.40 -1.78 5.24
N LEU A 14 14.58 -2.35 6.44
CA LEU A 14 14.44 -1.61 7.71
C LEU A 14 15.38 -0.41 7.78
N GLN A 15 16.64 -0.55 7.34
CA GLN A 15 17.61 0.56 7.30
C GLN A 15 17.13 1.67 6.34
N LYS A 16 16.63 1.30 5.16
CA LYS A 16 16.08 2.26 4.19
C LYS A 16 14.87 3.02 4.75
N ILE A 17 13.94 2.30 5.38
CA ILE A 17 12.75 2.90 6.00
C ILE A 17 13.18 3.86 7.12
N GLN A 18 14.11 3.46 7.99
CA GLN A 18 14.59 4.34 9.06
C GLN A 18 15.24 5.59 8.51
N TRP A 19 16.10 5.46 7.48
CA TRP A 19 16.72 6.61 6.83
C TRP A 19 15.66 7.59 6.28
N VAL A 20 14.64 7.09 5.60
CA VAL A 20 13.54 7.93 5.09
C VAL A 20 12.80 8.64 6.22
N ARG A 21 12.51 7.95 7.31
CA ARG A 21 11.83 8.53 8.49
C ARG A 21 12.57 9.74 9.04
N ASP A 22 13.90 9.67 9.09
CA ASP A 22 14.75 10.76 9.60
C ASP A 22 14.68 12.02 8.72
N PHE A 23 14.29 11.88 7.45
CA PHE A 23 14.20 12.97 6.46
C PHE A 23 12.76 13.36 6.07
N MET A 24 11.74 12.85 6.77
CA MET A 24 10.33 13.19 6.53
C MET A 24 9.65 13.80 7.77
N PRO A 25 10.11 14.97 8.26
CA PRO A 25 9.63 15.53 9.52
C PRO A 25 8.14 15.89 9.52
N ALA A 26 7.58 16.27 8.37
CA ALA A 26 6.15 16.53 8.26
C ALA A 26 5.31 15.26 8.50
N LEU A 27 5.72 14.13 7.91
CA LEU A 27 5.05 12.85 8.11
C LEU A 27 5.22 12.33 9.54
N SER A 28 6.39 12.56 10.17
CA SER A 28 6.63 12.23 11.58
C SER A 28 5.69 13.00 12.51
N GLY A 29 5.44 14.30 12.24
CA GLY A 29 4.48 15.08 12.99
C GLY A 29 3.03 14.59 12.85
N ILE A 30 2.67 14.11 11.64
CA ILE A 30 1.37 13.46 11.40
C ILE A 30 1.29 12.14 12.16
N GLU A 31 2.35 11.34 12.17
CA GLU A 31 2.42 10.07 12.91
C GLU A 31 2.15 10.27 14.41
N GLU A 32 2.76 11.28 15.03
CA GLU A 32 2.52 11.60 16.46
C GLU A 32 1.05 11.95 16.74
N ARG A 33 0.43 12.71 15.84
CA ARG A 33 -0.98 13.04 15.93
C ARG A 33 -1.86 11.79 15.76
N PHE A 34 -1.60 10.99 14.73
CA PHE A 34 -2.36 9.78 14.43
C PHE A 34 -2.25 8.72 15.52
N ARG A 35 -1.08 8.61 16.16
CA ARG A 35 -0.88 7.72 17.33
C ARG A 35 -1.82 8.06 18.48
N LYS A 36 -2.15 9.36 18.68
CA LYS A 36 -3.04 9.83 19.74
C LYS A 36 -4.51 9.73 19.33
N GLU A 37 -4.82 10.20 18.13
CA GLU A 37 -6.21 10.37 17.65
C GLU A 37 -6.82 9.09 17.10
N LYS A 38 -5.99 8.16 16.57
CA LYS A 38 -6.42 6.91 15.91
C LYS A 38 -7.51 7.11 14.87
N PRO A 39 -7.33 8.02 13.89
CA PRO A 39 -8.38 8.41 12.96
C PRO A 39 -8.85 7.26 12.05
N PHE A 40 -8.07 6.20 11.93
CA PHE A 40 -8.38 5.02 11.11
C PHE A 40 -8.74 3.78 11.93
N ALA A 41 -9.07 3.93 13.22
CA ALA A 41 -9.42 2.79 14.06
C ALA A 41 -10.60 2.01 13.47
N GLY A 42 -10.41 0.70 13.25
CA GLY A 42 -11.43 -0.19 12.67
C GLY A 42 -11.54 -0.10 11.14
N LEU A 43 -10.71 0.69 10.48
CA LEU A 43 -10.67 0.76 9.01
C LEU A 43 -9.54 -0.10 8.43
N THR A 44 -9.83 -0.73 7.30
CA THR A 44 -8.85 -1.44 6.47
C THR A 44 -8.47 -0.55 5.31
N ILE A 45 -7.17 -0.37 5.05
CA ILE A 45 -6.65 0.49 3.99
C ILE A 45 -5.77 -0.35 3.06
N ALA A 46 -6.14 -0.40 1.77
CA ALA A 46 -5.28 -0.94 0.73
C ALA A 46 -4.44 0.17 0.10
N VAL A 47 -3.13 -0.04 0.01
CA VAL A 47 -2.18 0.92 -0.55
C VAL A 47 -1.46 0.28 -1.73
N SER A 48 -1.59 0.89 -2.91
CA SER A 48 -0.89 0.52 -4.14
C SER A 48 -0.18 1.75 -4.71
N VAL A 49 1.01 2.00 -4.20
CA VAL A 49 1.91 3.06 -4.63
C VAL A 49 3.29 2.41 -4.87
N HIS A 50 4.26 3.11 -5.45
CA HIS A 50 5.59 2.53 -5.63
C HIS A 50 6.11 1.93 -4.32
N LEU A 51 6.28 0.59 -4.28
CA LEU A 51 6.68 -0.12 -3.06
C LEU A 51 8.17 0.11 -2.77
N GLU A 52 8.45 1.24 -2.14
CA GLU A 52 9.76 1.71 -1.73
C GLU A 52 9.70 2.35 -0.32
N ALA A 53 10.81 2.85 0.20
CA ALA A 53 10.92 3.22 1.61
C ALA A 53 9.98 4.36 2.06
N LYS A 54 9.63 5.33 1.18
CA LYS A 54 8.69 6.42 1.54
C LYS A 54 7.27 5.91 1.64
N THR A 55 6.86 5.06 0.70
CA THR A 55 5.55 4.39 0.74
C THR A 55 5.44 3.46 1.94
N ALA A 56 6.51 2.74 2.27
CA ALA A 56 6.57 1.93 3.48
C ALA A 56 6.37 2.79 4.74
N ASN A 57 7.04 3.95 4.82
CA ASN A 57 6.85 4.87 5.94
C ASN A 57 5.40 5.40 6.00
N LEU A 58 4.79 5.75 4.87
CA LEU A 58 3.37 6.12 4.82
C LEU A 58 2.48 5.00 5.38
N GLY A 59 2.70 3.76 4.96
CA GLY A 59 1.95 2.59 5.46
C GLY A 59 2.08 2.43 6.99
N LEU A 60 3.28 2.67 7.55
CA LEU A 60 3.50 2.64 9.00
C LEU A 60 2.74 3.76 9.71
N VAL A 61 2.71 4.96 9.15
CA VAL A 61 1.96 6.11 9.72
C VAL A 61 0.46 5.85 9.71
N LEU A 62 -0.08 5.27 8.64
CA LEU A 62 -1.48 4.86 8.57
C LEU A 62 -1.81 3.81 9.64
N ARG A 63 -0.93 2.81 9.83
CA ARG A 63 -1.06 1.80 10.88
C ARG A 63 -1.00 2.42 12.28
N GLU A 64 -0.09 3.37 12.54
CA GLU A 64 -0.08 4.14 13.79
C GLU A 64 -1.38 4.89 14.01
N GLY A 65 -2.06 5.30 12.94
CA GLY A 65 -3.41 5.86 12.97
C GLY A 65 -4.53 4.86 13.28
N GLY A 66 -4.20 3.60 13.47
CA GLY A 66 -5.16 2.52 13.82
C GLY A 66 -5.70 1.74 12.62
N ALA A 67 -5.18 1.98 11.42
CA ALA A 67 -5.57 1.22 10.23
C ALA A 67 -5.02 -0.21 10.25
N ASP A 68 -5.82 -1.14 9.71
CA ASP A 68 -5.34 -2.41 9.19
C ASP A 68 -4.85 -2.17 7.75
N VAL A 69 -3.52 -2.20 7.55
CA VAL A 69 -2.87 -1.79 6.29
C VAL A 69 -2.45 -2.99 5.46
N HIS A 70 -2.89 -3.01 4.21
CA HIS A 70 -2.48 -3.96 3.18
C HIS A 70 -1.75 -3.22 2.08
N LEU A 71 -0.50 -3.60 1.81
CA LEU A 71 0.44 -2.85 0.98
C LEU A 71 0.86 -3.65 -0.25
N THR A 72 0.78 -3.03 -1.42
CA THR A 72 1.33 -3.56 -2.68
C THR A 72 2.07 -2.46 -3.44
N GLY A 73 2.73 -2.82 -4.54
CA GLY A 73 3.36 -1.86 -5.45
C GLY A 73 2.51 -1.60 -6.68
N CYS A 74 2.45 -0.36 -7.15
CA CYS A 74 1.79 0.01 -8.41
C CYS A 74 2.62 -0.32 -9.66
N ASN A 75 3.89 -0.69 -9.49
CA ASN A 75 4.80 -1.01 -10.60
C ASN A 75 5.83 -2.07 -10.19
N PRO A 76 5.84 -3.25 -10.82
CA PRO A 76 6.80 -4.31 -10.50
C PRO A 76 8.26 -3.91 -10.64
N LEU A 77 8.60 -3.02 -11.59
CA LEU A 77 9.98 -2.61 -11.83
C LEU A 77 10.52 -1.61 -10.80
N SER A 78 9.63 -0.92 -10.06
CA SER A 78 10.02 -0.01 -8.98
C SER A 78 9.91 -0.65 -7.60
N THR A 79 9.30 -1.82 -7.48
CA THR A 79 9.19 -2.58 -6.23
C THR A 79 10.57 -2.91 -5.68
N GLN A 80 10.81 -2.64 -4.40
CA GLN A 80 12.03 -2.99 -3.68
C GLN A 80 11.78 -4.19 -2.77
N ASP A 81 12.36 -5.34 -3.12
CA ASP A 81 12.14 -6.61 -2.42
C ASP A 81 12.53 -6.56 -0.93
N ASP A 82 13.57 -5.80 -0.60
CA ASP A 82 14.01 -5.62 0.79
C ASP A 82 13.02 -4.77 1.60
N VAL A 83 12.44 -3.74 1.00
CA VAL A 83 11.40 -2.93 1.63
C VAL A 83 10.11 -3.74 1.83
N ALA A 84 9.71 -4.53 0.82
CA ALA A 84 8.57 -5.44 0.94
C ALA A 84 8.76 -6.44 2.09
N ALA A 85 9.95 -7.06 2.18
CA ALA A 85 10.31 -7.97 3.25
C ALA A 85 10.31 -7.27 4.64
N ALA A 86 10.79 -6.02 4.71
CA ALA A 86 10.80 -5.24 5.95
C ALA A 86 9.37 -4.95 6.45
N MET A 87 8.44 -4.57 5.55
CA MET A 87 7.05 -4.32 5.91
C MET A 87 6.35 -5.58 6.39
N ALA A 88 6.56 -6.71 5.71
CA ALA A 88 6.07 -8.01 6.15
C ALA A 88 6.65 -8.42 7.52
N HIS A 89 7.95 -8.17 7.76
CA HIS A 89 8.62 -8.40 9.06
C HIS A 89 8.00 -7.54 10.18
N LEU A 90 7.62 -6.31 9.87
CA LEU A 90 6.93 -5.40 10.80
C LEU A 90 5.45 -5.76 11.01
N GLY A 91 4.95 -6.82 10.38
CA GLY A 91 3.57 -7.29 10.54
C GLY A 91 2.55 -6.53 9.72
N VAL A 92 2.95 -5.87 8.64
CA VAL A 92 2.06 -5.29 7.61
C VAL A 92 1.88 -6.32 6.51
N ASP A 93 0.63 -6.67 6.18
CA ASP A 93 0.36 -7.58 5.06
C ASP A 93 0.81 -6.92 3.74
N THR A 94 1.84 -7.51 3.13
CA THR A 94 2.56 -6.91 2.00
C THR A 94 2.62 -7.89 0.83
N TYR A 95 2.27 -7.41 -0.35
CA TYR A 95 2.16 -8.20 -1.58
C TYR A 95 3.00 -7.53 -2.67
N GLY A 96 4.29 -7.88 -2.78
CA GLY A 96 5.17 -7.24 -3.74
C GLY A 96 6.46 -7.99 -3.98
N VAL A 97 6.75 -8.21 -5.26
CA VAL A 97 7.97 -8.86 -5.75
C VAL A 97 8.47 -8.10 -6.98
N HIS A 98 9.76 -7.76 -6.99
CA HIS A 98 10.38 -7.07 -8.12
C HIS A 98 10.41 -7.92 -9.38
N GLY A 99 10.03 -7.33 -10.51
CA GLY A 99 10.21 -7.93 -11.83
C GLY A 99 9.23 -9.06 -12.16
N VAL A 100 8.12 -9.18 -11.45
CA VAL A 100 7.06 -10.15 -11.79
C VAL A 100 6.43 -9.85 -13.15
N THR A 101 5.85 -10.87 -13.75
CA THR A 101 5.09 -10.76 -15.00
C THR A 101 3.82 -9.92 -14.81
N PRO A 102 3.20 -9.40 -15.88
CA PRO A 102 1.93 -8.67 -15.78
C PRO A 102 0.81 -9.48 -15.11
N GLN A 103 0.75 -10.79 -15.33
CA GLN A 103 -0.25 -11.65 -14.70
C GLN A 103 0.00 -11.78 -13.19
N GLU A 104 1.24 -12.06 -12.79
CA GLU A 104 1.60 -12.14 -11.37
C GLU A 104 1.39 -10.80 -10.66
N TYR A 105 1.66 -9.68 -11.34
CA TYR A 105 1.37 -8.35 -10.81
C TYR A 105 -0.13 -8.17 -10.52
N GLU A 106 -0.97 -8.53 -11.49
CA GLU A 106 -2.43 -8.44 -11.30
C GLU A 106 -2.92 -9.37 -10.17
N ASP A 107 -2.31 -10.55 -10.03
CA ASP A 107 -2.62 -11.47 -8.93
C ASP A 107 -2.25 -10.87 -7.56
N LEU A 108 -1.13 -10.15 -7.44
CA LEU A 108 -0.75 -9.43 -6.21
C LEU A 108 -1.74 -8.31 -5.86
N LEU A 109 -2.24 -7.56 -6.85
CA LEU A 109 -3.30 -6.56 -6.65
C LEU A 109 -4.58 -7.21 -6.11
N VAL A 110 -4.99 -8.35 -6.69
CA VAL A 110 -6.17 -9.09 -6.24
C VAL A 110 -5.97 -9.62 -4.82
N GLU A 111 -4.78 -10.16 -4.48
CA GLU A 111 -4.47 -10.59 -3.11
C GLU A 111 -4.59 -9.43 -2.12
N THR A 112 -4.10 -8.23 -2.50
CA THR A 112 -4.25 -7.01 -1.69
C THR A 112 -5.71 -6.67 -1.45
N LEU A 113 -6.57 -6.74 -2.48
CA LEU A 113 -7.99 -6.43 -2.37
C LEU A 113 -8.82 -7.43 -1.56
N LYS A 114 -8.32 -8.65 -1.31
CA LYS A 114 -9.00 -9.63 -0.45
C LYS A 114 -9.21 -9.16 0.99
N CYS A 115 -8.50 -8.12 1.41
CA CYS A 115 -8.76 -7.45 2.69
C CYS A 115 -10.11 -6.72 2.74
N ARG A 116 -10.82 -6.56 1.62
CA ARG A 116 -12.08 -5.81 1.49
C ARG A 116 -11.94 -4.40 2.06
N PRO A 117 -11.15 -3.51 1.43
CA PRO A 117 -10.76 -2.23 2.00
C PRO A 117 -11.93 -1.29 2.21
N HIS A 118 -11.83 -0.46 3.26
CA HIS A 118 -12.69 0.70 3.47
C HIS A 118 -12.14 1.92 2.72
N LEU A 119 -10.82 2.04 2.62
CA LEU A 119 -10.13 3.13 1.94
C LEU A 119 -9.04 2.56 1.04
N ILE A 120 -8.77 3.29 -0.05
CA ILE A 120 -7.70 2.98 -1.00
C ILE A 120 -6.76 4.19 -1.12
N VAL A 121 -5.46 3.92 -1.19
CA VAL A 121 -4.46 4.86 -1.70
C VAL A 121 -3.86 4.21 -2.94
N ASP A 122 -4.13 4.78 -4.11
CA ASP A 122 -3.78 4.21 -5.41
C ASP A 122 -2.86 5.14 -6.21
N ASP A 123 -2.08 4.58 -7.11
CA ASP A 123 -1.17 5.28 -8.01
C ASP A 123 -1.31 4.67 -9.40
N GLY A 124 -2.11 5.32 -10.23
CA GLY A 124 -2.47 4.88 -11.58
C GLY A 124 -3.84 4.25 -11.71
N GLY A 125 -4.60 4.06 -10.61
CA GLY A 125 -5.98 3.59 -10.62
C GLY A 125 -6.15 2.09 -10.87
N ASP A 126 -5.14 1.26 -10.56
CA ASP A 126 -5.21 -0.17 -10.83
C ASP A 126 -6.11 -0.91 -9.83
N LEU A 127 -6.03 -0.59 -8.52
CA LEU A 127 -6.94 -1.16 -7.52
C LEU A 127 -8.39 -0.77 -7.78
N ILE A 128 -8.63 0.52 -8.04
CA ILE A 128 -9.99 0.99 -8.31
C ILE A 128 -10.54 0.42 -9.62
N SER A 129 -9.67 0.15 -10.59
CA SER A 129 -10.04 -0.50 -11.84
C SER A 129 -10.52 -1.93 -11.64
N LEU A 130 -9.85 -2.68 -10.78
CA LEU A 130 -10.26 -4.03 -10.40
C LEU A 130 -11.60 -4.03 -9.63
N LEU A 131 -11.77 -3.10 -8.69
CA LEU A 131 -13.01 -2.94 -7.92
C LEU A 131 -14.20 -2.46 -8.78
N GLY A 132 -13.97 -1.67 -9.81
CA GLY A 132 -15.01 -1.31 -10.78
C GLY A 132 -15.27 -2.39 -11.83
N GLY A 133 -14.63 -3.54 -11.75
CA GLY A 133 -14.72 -4.65 -12.70
C GLY A 133 -14.82 -6.01 -12.02
N ARG A 134 -13.86 -6.88 -12.28
CA ARG A 134 -13.89 -8.30 -11.86
C ARG A 134 -13.83 -8.56 -10.35
N CYS A 135 -13.42 -7.56 -9.54
CA CYS A 135 -13.34 -7.65 -8.09
C CYS A 135 -14.39 -6.78 -7.38
N ALA A 136 -15.51 -6.48 -8.02
CA ALA A 136 -16.56 -5.59 -7.50
C ALA A 136 -17.09 -6.05 -6.13
N ASP A 137 -17.18 -7.35 -5.91
CA ASP A 137 -17.59 -7.96 -4.64
C ASP A 137 -16.64 -7.67 -3.47
N LEU A 138 -15.37 -7.35 -3.75
CA LEU A 138 -14.39 -6.97 -2.73
C LEU A 138 -14.50 -5.49 -2.33
N GLY A 139 -15.23 -4.68 -3.11
CA GLY A 139 -15.44 -3.25 -2.90
C GLY A 139 -16.68 -2.87 -2.10
N GLU A 140 -17.46 -3.82 -1.60
CA GLU A 140 -18.74 -3.55 -0.89
C GLU A 140 -18.60 -2.61 0.31
N ARG A 141 -17.43 -2.59 0.94
CA ARG A 141 -17.15 -1.76 2.13
C ARG A 141 -16.42 -0.45 1.81
N LEU A 142 -16.14 -0.20 0.53
CA LEU A 142 -15.34 0.96 0.11
C LEU A 142 -16.08 2.27 0.40
N ILE A 143 -15.45 3.13 1.19
CA ILE A 143 -15.91 4.48 1.52
C ILE A 143 -15.38 5.49 0.49
N GLY A 144 -14.12 5.30 0.05
CA GLY A 144 -13.46 6.18 -0.91
C GLY A 144 -11.98 5.90 -1.05
N GLY A 145 -11.28 6.76 -1.80
CA GLY A 145 -9.86 6.62 -2.03
C GLY A 145 -9.17 7.94 -2.36
N CYS A 146 -7.84 7.86 -2.39
CA CYS A 146 -6.95 8.90 -2.88
C CYS A 146 -6.16 8.34 -4.05
N GLU A 147 -6.07 9.10 -5.13
CA GLU A 147 -5.25 8.80 -6.30
C GLU A 147 -4.06 9.77 -6.36
N GLU A 148 -2.85 9.24 -6.52
CA GLU A 148 -1.63 10.05 -6.55
C GLU A 148 -1.40 10.73 -7.88
N THR A 149 -1.83 10.10 -9.00
CA THR A 149 -1.45 10.51 -10.35
C THR A 149 -2.57 11.13 -11.16
N THR A 150 -2.22 12.08 -12.03
CA THR A 150 -3.14 12.60 -13.06
C THR A 150 -3.60 11.49 -14.03
N THR A 151 -2.75 10.51 -14.30
CA THR A 151 -3.09 9.36 -15.15
C THR A 151 -4.24 8.54 -14.53
N GLY A 152 -4.16 8.24 -13.23
CA GLY A 152 -5.23 7.54 -12.53
C GLY A 152 -6.51 8.39 -12.47
N ILE A 153 -6.42 9.69 -12.19
CA ILE A 153 -7.57 10.60 -12.23
C ILE A 153 -8.25 10.58 -13.60
N HIS A 154 -7.49 10.63 -14.71
CA HIS A 154 -8.08 10.55 -16.05
C HIS A 154 -8.80 9.20 -16.29
N ARG A 155 -8.26 8.09 -15.77
CA ARG A 155 -8.92 6.78 -15.83
C ARG A 155 -10.23 6.74 -15.03
N LEU A 156 -10.26 7.41 -13.88
CA LEU A 156 -11.46 7.50 -13.04
C LEU A 156 -12.56 8.32 -13.74
N ILE A 157 -12.23 9.52 -14.23
CA ILE A 157 -13.16 10.38 -14.99
C ILE A 157 -13.73 9.67 -16.22
N ALA A 158 -12.92 8.87 -16.92
CA ALA A 158 -13.39 8.13 -18.10
C ALA A 158 -14.38 7.00 -17.78
N ARG A 159 -14.66 6.72 -16.51
CA ARG A 159 -15.59 5.68 -16.03
C ARG A 159 -16.92 6.25 -15.51
N GLU A 160 -16.99 7.56 -15.29
CA GLU A 160 -18.24 8.28 -15.00
C GLU A 160 -19.16 8.31 -16.24
#